data_939724e5a01fedbf91d9f9db50caec09
#
_entry.id   939724e5a01fedbf91d9f9db50caec09
#
_cell.length_a   1.000
_cell.length_b   1.000
_cell.length_c   1.000
_cell.angle_alpha   90.00
_cell.angle_beta   90.00
_cell.angle_gamma   90.00
#
_symmetry.space_group_name_H-M   'P 1'
#
loop_
_entity.id
_entity.type
_entity.pdbx_description
1 polymer ?
#
loop_
_entity_poly.entity_id
_entity_poly.type
_entity_poly.pdbx_seq_one_letter_code
_entity_poly.pdbx_strand_id
1 'polypeptide(L)'
;MLKETSVVIIVKNGAAHIEELLNSVIDFNEVVIYDNGSTDDTEALARNFSNVSWYSGNFLGFGPTKAHAVSLAKNDWILSLDADEIVSEALKNSLLASRMENRQAGLILRENHFLGRAIRYSGWGKDPLIRFFNRTSAQFNDAKVHEQVVPQQGVSIVQLSGVIKHYAVDDLSQFLEKVNRYSSIRAESGLKARHPILIILKTFFAFFRTYILKLGLLDGWRGLVISVSNANGVFWKYIKAYAKKKVKNS
;
A
#
# COMPACT_ATOMS: atom_id res chain seq x y z
N MET A 1 5.72 21.84 11.00
CA MET A 1 5.90 20.39 10.71
C MET A 1 6.50 20.12 9.32
N LEU A 2 5.96 20.62 8.15
CA LEU A 2 6.48 20.21 6.82
C LEU A 2 7.98 20.45 6.63
N LYS A 3 8.50 21.57 7.10
CA LYS A 3 9.95 21.90 7.00
C LYS A 3 10.85 21.10 7.96
N GLU A 4 10.26 20.30 8.84
CA GLU A 4 10.94 19.39 9.77
C GLU A 4 10.65 17.93 9.46
N THR A 5 10.08 17.67 8.27
CA THR A 5 9.64 16.33 7.85
C THR A 5 10.37 15.91 6.60
N SER A 6 10.89 14.68 6.60
CA SER A 6 11.32 13.97 5.40
C SER A 6 10.21 13.06 4.92
N VAL A 7 9.84 13.19 3.65
CA VAL A 7 8.99 12.21 2.98
C VAL A 7 9.88 11.06 2.52
N VAL A 8 9.49 9.81 2.80
CA VAL A 8 10.29 8.62 2.46
C VAL A 8 9.49 7.69 1.58
N ILE A 9 10.05 7.36 0.42
CA ILE A 9 9.42 6.58 -0.65
C ILE A 9 10.36 5.46 -1.07
N ILE A 10 9.87 4.24 -1.17
CA ILE A 10 10.55 3.17 -1.89
C ILE A 10 9.87 2.99 -3.24
N VAL A 11 10.65 2.78 -4.29
CA VAL A 11 10.12 2.74 -5.66
C VAL A 11 10.77 1.65 -6.50
N LYS A 12 10.00 1.11 -7.43
CA LYS A 12 10.45 0.36 -8.59
C LYS A 12 9.44 0.54 -9.71
N ASN A 13 9.85 1.21 -10.80
CA ASN A 13 9.00 1.51 -11.95
C ASN A 13 7.75 2.30 -11.56
N GLY A 14 7.94 3.49 -11.04
CA GLY A 14 6.89 4.40 -10.56
C GLY A 14 6.58 5.57 -11.48
N ALA A 15 7.08 5.58 -12.72
CA ALA A 15 6.96 6.72 -13.64
C ALA A 15 5.52 7.22 -13.84
N ALA A 16 4.53 6.31 -13.72
CA ALA A 16 3.12 6.67 -13.91
C ALA A 16 2.59 7.70 -12.90
N HIS A 17 3.12 7.71 -11.67
CA HIS A 17 2.59 8.54 -10.58
C HIS A 17 3.62 9.43 -9.89
N ILE A 18 4.92 9.23 -10.16
CA ILE A 18 5.98 9.88 -9.41
C ILE A 18 5.92 11.42 -9.49
N GLU A 19 5.56 11.99 -10.63
CA GLU A 19 5.43 13.45 -10.77
C GLU A 19 4.27 14.00 -9.95
N GLU A 20 3.08 13.37 -9.98
CA GLU A 20 1.94 13.79 -9.19
C GLU A 20 2.24 13.67 -7.69
N LEU A 21 2.88 12.57 -7.29
CA LEU A 21 3.33 12.38 -5.92
C LEU A 21 4.29 13.48 -5.48
N LEU A 22 5.35 13.74 -6.23
CA LEU A 22 6.37 14.73 -5.88
C LEU A 22 5.81 16.16 -5.85
N ASN A 23 4.89 16.50 -6.76
CA ASN A 23 4.16 17.76 -6.71
C ASN A 23 3.32 17.88 -5.42
N SER A 24 2.70 16.80 -4.95
CA SER A 24 1.90 16.81 -3.72
C SER A 24 2.72 17.05 -2.44
N VAL A 25 4.02 16.80 -2.49
CA VAL A 25 4.96 16.94 -1.36
C VAL A 25 6.07 17.96 -1.59
N ILE A 26 5.92 18.84 -2.56
CA ILE A 26 6.95 19.83 -2.92
C ILE A 26 7.28 20.80 -1.79
N ASP A 27 6.33 21.07 -0.89
CA ASP A 27 6.49 21.97 0.25
C ASP A 27 7.26 21.33 1.43
N PHE A 28 7.52 20.03 1.40
CA PHE A 28 8.27 19.34 2.44
C PHE A 28 9.77 19.67 2.35
N ASN A 29 10.47 19.51 3.46
CA ASN A 29 11.90 19.82 3.52
C ASN A 29 12.74 18.91 2.63
N GLU A 30 12.41 17.63 2.60
CA GLU A 30 13.15 16.59 1.89
C GLU A 30 12.21 15.47 1.44
N VAL A 31 12.51 14.92 0.26
CA VAL A 31 11.92 13.66 -0.22
C VAL A 31 13.06 12.68 -0.47
N VAL A 32 13.16 11.64 0.35
CA VAL A 32 14.07 10.51 0.16
C VAL A 32 13.40 9.49 -0.75
N ILE A 33 13.97 9.22 -1.90
CA ILE A 33 13.56 8.13 -2.79
C ILE A 33 14.61 7.04 -2.73
N TYR A 34 14.18 5.82 -2.37
CA TYR A 34 15.02 4.63 -2.40
C TYR A 34 14.54 3.72 -3.53
N ASP A 35 15.31 3.70 -4.61
CA ASP A 35 15.02 2.94 -5.83
C ASP A 35 15.54 1.51 -5.75
N ASN A 36 14.67 0.56 -6.06
CA ASN A 36 14.97 -0.87 -6.08
C ASN A 36 15.19 -1.42 -7.50
N GLY A 37 15.78 -0.60 -8.37
CA GLY A 37 16.15 -0.97 -9.74
C GLY A 37 15.03 -0.70 -10.73
N SER A 38 14.59 0.54 -10.83
CA SER A 38 13.70 1.03 -11.89
C SER A 38 14.40 0.98 -13.24
N THR A 39 13.62 0.70 -14.28
CA THR A 39 14.05 0.61 -15.69
C THR A 39 13.24 1.52 -16.61
N ASP A 40 12.29 2.25 -16.04
CA ASP A 40 11.45 3.26 -16.67
C ASP A 40 11.98 4.67 -16.35
N ASP A 41 11.24 5.70 -16.74
CA ASP A 41 11.64 7.11 -16.57
C ASP A 41 11.53 7.63 -15.13
N THR A 42 11.31 6.77 -14.11
CA THR A 42 11.11 7.17 -12.72
C THR A 42 12.23 8.09 -12.21
N GLU A 43 13.49 7.73 -12.43
CA GLU A 43 14.63 8.53 -11.96
C GLU A 43 14.72 9.88 -12.66
N ALA A 44 14.55 9.88 -13.98
CA ALA A 44 14.62 11.10 -14.80
C ALA A 44 13.54 12.12 -14.35
N LEU A 45 12.31 11.65 -14.12
CA LEU A 45 11.21 12.48 -13.63
C LEU A 45 11.46 13.00 -12.21
N ALA A 46 11.95 12.14 -11.31
CA ALA A 46 12.20 12.51 -9.92
C ALA A 46 13.31 13.54 -9.75
N ARG A 47 14.35 13.49 -10.59
CA ARG A 47 15.48 14.44 -10.54
C ARG A 47 15.12 15.88 -10.95
N ASN A 48 13.92 16.12 -11.50
CA ASN A 48 13.41 17.47 -11.75
C ASN A 48 13.00 18.22 -10.49
N PHE A 49 12.94 17.54 -9.34
CA PHE A 49 12.52 18.14 -8.06
C PHE A 49 13.71 18.40 -7.15
N SER A 50 13.91 19.66 -6.77
CA SER A 50 15.09 20.10 -6.01
C SER A 50 15.15 19.59 -4.57
N ASN A 51 14.02 19.18 -4.00
CA ASN A 51 13.93 18.62 -2.64
C ASN A 51 14.08 17.08 -2.61
N VAL A 52 14.37 16.44 -3.74
CA VAL A 52 14.54 14.98 -3.85
C VAL A 52 16.00 14.59 -3.60
N SER A 53 16.20 13.62 -2.71
CA SER A 53 17.43 12.87 -2.50
C SER A 53 17.22 11.45 -3.04
N TRP A 54 17.94 11.09 -4.11
CA TRP A 54 17.81 9.78 -4.78
C TRP A 54 18.89 8.80 -4.31
N TYR A 55 18.47 7.62 -3.88
CA TYR A 55 19.33 6.51 -3.50
C TYR A 55 18.89 5.24 -4.24
N SER A 56 19.86 4.38 -4.58
CA SER A 56 19.57 3.10 -5.25
C SER A 56 20.13 1.94 -4.46
N GLY A 57 19.43 0.82 -4.42
CA GLY A 57 19.89 -0.38 -3.75
C GLY A 57 18.94 -1.56 -3.83
N ASN A 58 19.30 -2.64 -3.16
CA ASN A 58 18.58 -3.90 -3.21
C ASN A 58 17.27 -3.85 -2.43
N PHE A 59 16.24 -4.54 -2.95
CA PHE A 59 15.01 -4.80 -2.21
C PHE A 59 15.21 -5.94 -1.21
N LEU A 60 15.07 -5.64 0.09
CA LEU A 60 15.25 -6.58 1.20
C LEU A 60 13.93 -7.13 1.76
N GLY A 61 12.81 -6.79 1.13
CA GLY A 61 11.44 -6.91 1.64
C GLY A 61 10.91 -5.53 2.03
N PHE A 62 9.59 -5.37 2.10
CA PHE A 62 8.99 -4.04 2.29
C PHE A 62 9.41 -3.38 3.59
N GLY A 63 9.29 -4.07 4.75
CA GLY A 63 9.66 -3.51 6.05
C GLY A 63 11.14 -3.13 6.14
N PRO A 64 12.10 -4.05 5.92
CA PRO A 64 13.52 -3.74 5.95
C PRO A 64 13.93 -2.65 4.95
N THR A 65 13.35 -2.64 3.74
CA THR A 65 13.68 -1.61 2.75
C THR A 65 13.16 -0.23 3.17
N LYS A 66 11.93 -0.13 3.68
CA LYS A 66 11.39 1.12 4.22
C LYS A 66 12.16 1.60 5.44
N ALA A 67 12.53 0.70 6.36
CA ALA A 67 13.35 1.04 7.51
C ALA A 67 14.72 1.59 7.09
N HIS A 68 15.35 0.98 6.09
CA HIS A 68 16.61 1.50 5.51
C HIS A 68 16.41 2.88 4.87
N ALA A 69 15.36 3.07 4.06
CA ALA A 69 15.08 4.37 3.45
C ALA A 69 14.84 5.47 4.51
N VAL A 70 14.15 5.14 5.62
CA VAL A 70 13.97 6.05 6.77
C VAL A 70 15.31 6.43 7.40
N SER A 71 16.28 5.52 7.45
CA SER A 71 17.61 5.84 8.03
C SER A 71 18.41 6.86 7.22
N LEU A 72 18.09 7.03 5.93
CA LEU A 72 18.73 8.00 5.03
C LEU A 72 18.15 9.42 5.16
N ALA A 73 17.02 9.57 5.83
CA ALA A 73 16.34 10.85 5.99
C ALA A 73 17.12 11.81 6.94
N LYS A 74 17.08 13.11 6.65
CA LYS A 74 17.73 14.14 7.47
C LYS A 74 16.92 14.48 8.73
N ASN A 75 15.58 14.44 8.61
CA ASN A 75 14.69 14.81 9.71
C ASN A 75 14.24 13.58 10.50
N ASP A 76 13.85 13.80 11.76
CA ASP A 76 13.29 12.73 12.60
C ASP A 76 11.82 12.51 12.34
N TRP A 77 11.09 13.52 11.88
CA TRP A 77 9.71 13.34 11.43
C TRP A 77 9.66 12.76 10.02
N ILE A 78 8.95 11.68 9.88
CA ILE A 78 8.84 10.90 8.64
C ILE A 78 7.39 10.84 8.20
N LEU A 79 7.15 11.17 6.92
CA LEU A 79 5.95 10.80 6.21
C LEU A 79 6.31 9.69 5.21
N SER A 80 5.89 8.47 5.48
CA SER A 80 6.18 7.35 4.58
C SER A 80 5.06 7.15 3.57
N LEU A 81 5.42 7.14 2.29
CA LEU A 81 4.50 6.95 1.16
C LEU A 81 4.98 5.80 0.26
N ASP A 82 4.03 5.16 -0.42
CA ASP A 82 4.30 4.28 -1.54
C ASP A 82 4.32 5.11 -2.84
N ALA A 83 4.98 4.63 -3.90
CA ALA A 83 5.21 5.40 -5.13
C ALA A 83 3.92 5.71 -5.94
N ASP A 84 2.80 5.12 -5.56
CA ASP A 84 1.46 5.30 -6.09
C ASP A 84 0.49 6.00 -5.11
N GLU A 85 1.05 6.70 -4.10
CA GLU A 85 0.31 7.40 -3.05
C GLU A 85 0.51 8.93 -3.14
N ILE A 86 -0.59 9.69 -3.17
CA ILE A 86 -0.61 11.14 -3.32
C ILE A 86 -1.18 11.80 -2.06
N VAL A 87 -0.49 12.82 -1.54
CA VAL A 87 -0.94 13.58 -0.36
C VAL A 87 -2.04 14.56 -0.76
N SER A 88 -3.22 14.47 -0.11
CA SER A 88 -4.29 15.45 -0.35
C SER A 88 -3.95 16.82 0.29
N GLU A 89 -4.47 17.91 -0.29
CA GLU A 89 -4.32 19.26 0.27
C GLU A 89 -4.84 19.36 1.71
N ALA A 90 -5.94 18.65 2.01
CA ALA A 90 -6.49 18.61 3.37
C ALA A 90 -5.52 17.95 4.36
N LEU A 91 -4.81 16.89 3.95
CA LEU A 91 -3.78 16.27 4.80
C LEU A 91 -2.58 17.18 4.97
N LYS A 92 -2.12 17.84 3.91
CA LYS A 92 -1.04 18.82 3.97
C LYS A 92 -1.36 19.96 4.95
N ASN A 93 -2.56 20.50 4.87
CA ASN A 93 -3.04 21.53 5.79
C ASN A 93 -3.16 21.04 7.23
N SER A 94 -3.61 19.79 7.43
CA SER A 94 -3.65 19.15 8.76
C SER A 94 -2.24 19.02 9.36
N LEU A 95 -1.25 18.63 8.57
CA LEU A 95 0.15 18.53 9.00
C LEU A 95 0.75 19.93 9.32
N LEU A 96 0.40 20.96 8.54
CA LEU A 96 0.83 22.33 8.79
C LEU A 96 0.28 22.87 10.12
N ALA A 97 -1.00 22.60 10.41
CA ALA A 97 -1.67 23.05 11.62
C ALA A 97 -1.30 22.21 12.87
N SER A 98 -0.79 20.99 12.67
CA SER A 98 -0.47 20.09 13.77
C SER A 98 0.78 20.53 14.53
N ARG A 99 0.76 20.31 15.85
CA ARG A 99 1.91 20.43 16.75
C ARG A 99 2.11 19.08 17.43
N MET A 100 2.59 18.10 16.64
CA MET A 100 2.81 16.77 17.18
C MET A 100 4.09 16.71 18.01
N GLU A 101 4.01 16.00 19.12
CA GLU A 101 5.13 15.70 20.01
C GLU A 101 5.82 14.40 19.59
N ASN A 102 7.10 14.25 19.94
CA ASN A 102 7.90 13.07 19.54
C ASN A 102 7.29 11.71 19.95
N ARG A 103 6.43 11.70 20.98
CA ARG A 103 5.68 10.51 21.42
C ARG A 103 4.26 10.42 20.83
N GLN A 104 4.07 10.94 19.65
CA GLN A 104 2.83 10.85 18.89
C GLN A 104 3.10 10.29 17.50
N ALA A 105 2.14 9.52 16.97
CA ALA A 105 2.17 9.03 15.59
C ALA A 105 0.85 9.34 14.89
N GLY A 106 0.92 9.80 13.65
CA GLY A 106 -0.21 10.21 12.83
C GLY A 106 -0.84 9.02 12.11
N LEU A 107 -2.11 8.75 12.42
CA LEU A 107 -2.96 7.83 11.70
C LEU A 107 -3.63 8.58 10.55
N ILE A 108 -3.44 8.12 9.32
CA ILE A 108 -3.94 8.75 8.10
C ILE A 108 -4.84 7.75 7.37
N LEU A 109 -5.95 8.22 6.84
CA LEU A 109 -6.82 7.42 6.02
C LEU A 109 -6.24 7.31 4.61
N ARG A 110 -6.00 6.09 4.13
CA ARG A 110 -5.67 5.81 2.74
C ARG A 110 -6.96 5.59 1.95
N GLU A 111 -7.14 6.39 0.90
CA GLU A 111 -8.27 6.32 0.00
C GLU A 111 -7.88 5.55 -1.26
N ASN A 112 -8.34 4.30 -1.37
CA ASN A 112 -8.01 3.43 -2.48
C ASN A 112 -8.81 3.80 -3.74
N HIS A 113 -8.09 4.08 -4.83
CA HIS A 113 -8.66 4.35 -6.15
C HIS A 113 -8.57 3.12 -7.04
N PHE A 114 -9.64 2.85 -7.76
CA PHE A 114 -9.73 1.79 -8.76
C PHE A 114 -10.17 2.39 -10.08
N LEU A 115 -9.30 2.38 -11.07
CA LEU A 115 -9.52 2.99 -12.40
C LEU A 115 -10.07 4.41 -12.27
N GLY A 116 -9.28 5.28 -11.62
CA GLY A 116 -9.51 6.70 -11.48
C GLY A 116 -10.63 7.12 -10.51
N ARG A 117 -11.24 6.19 -9.74
CA ARG A 117 -12.31 6.52 -8.78
C ARG A 117 -12.07 5.93 -7.40
N ALA A 118 -12.29 6.72 -6.37
CA ALA A 118 -12.26 6.26 -4.99
C ALA A 118 -13.30 5.18 -4.72
N ILE A 119 -12.88 4.10 -4.06
CA ILE A 119 -13.71 2.99 -3.64
C ILE A 119 -14.10 3.20 -2.17
N ARG A 120 -15.39 3.24 -1.89
CA ARG A 120 -15.91 3.50 -0.54
C ARG A 120 -16.35 2.24 0.19
N TYR A 121 -16.63 1.20 -0.54
CA TYR A 121 -17.17 -0.08 -0.07
C TYR A 121 -16.28 -1.23 -0.49
N SER A 122 -16.85 -2.40 -0.78
CA SER A 122 -16.10 -3.60 -1.27
C SER A 122 -15.01 -4.10 -0.31
N GLY A 123 -14.91 -3.50 0.89
CA GLY A 123 -13.86 -3.76 1.86
C GLY A 123 -12.55 -3.00 1.60
N TRP A 124 -12.57 -1.99 0.73
CA TRP A 124 -11.43 -1.11 0.42
C TRP A 124 -11.61 0.31 0.97
N GLY A 125 -12.82 0.67 1.43
CA GLY A 125 -13.19 2.05 1.74
C GLY A 125 -12.62 2.65 3.03
N LYS A 126 -12.10 1.84 3.94
CA LYS A 126 -11.50 2.32 5.19
C LYS A 126 -10.17 1.60 5.40
N ASP A 127 -9.09 2.32 5.22
CA ASP A 127 -7.74 1.80 5.35
C ASP A 127 -6.86 2.79 6.12
N PRO A 128 -7.07 2.89 7.46
CA PRO A 128 -6.26 3.78 8.30
C PRO A 128 -4.89 3.18 8.54
N LEU A 129 -3.84 3.96 8.28
CA LEU A 129 -2.44 3.55 8.43
C LEU A 129 -1.67 4.59 9.23
N ILE A 130 -0.72 4.15 10.07
CA ILE A 130 0.28 5.04 10.62
C ILE A 130 1.30 5.31 9.51
N ARG A 131 1.30 6.55 9.01
CA ARG A 131 2.18 6.99 7.92
C ARG A 131 3.04 8.20 8.30
N PHE A 132 2.65 8.92 9.36
CA PHE A 132 3.38 10.06 9.89
C PHE A 132 3.89 9.77 11.31
N PHE A 133 5.20 9.77 11.53
CA PHE A 133 5.78 9.37 12.82
C PHE A 133 7.18 9.96 13.03
N ASN A 134 7.59 10.04 14.29
CA ASN A 134 8.98 10.34 14.63
C ASN A 134 9.77 9.02 14.68
N ARG A 135 10.86 8.92 13.91
CA ARG A 135 11.68 7.69 13.79
C ARG A 135 12.37 7.29 15.09
N THR A 136 12.50 8.20 16.05
CA THR A 136 13.07 7.88 17.38
C THR A 136 12.08 7.17 18.28
N SER A 137 10.78 7.23 17.99
CA SER A 137 9.69 6.66 18.80
C SER A 137 8.82 5.63 18.05
N ALA A 138 9.01 5.47 16.75
CA ALA A 138 8.31 4.45 15.94
C ALA A 138 9.18 4.00 14.77
N GLN A 139 9.04 2.76 14.33
CA GLN A 139 9.81 2.20 13.22
C GLN A 139 9.03 1.13 12.47
N PHE A 140 9.46 0.81 11.24
CA PHE A 140 8.90 -0.32 10.51
C PHE A 140 9.30 -1.65 11.17
N ASN A 141 8.38 -2.63 11.13
CA ASN A 141 8.70 -4.01 11.48
C ASN A 141 9.49 -4.70 10.35
N ASP A 142 10.10 -5.86 10.65
CA ASP A 142 10.91 -6.65 9.70
C ASP A 142 10.06 -7.50 8.73
N ALA A 143 8.76 -7.22 8.62
CA ALA A 143 7.88 -8.00 7.75
C ALA A 143 8.24 -7.79 6.27
N LYS A 144 8.51 -8.89 5.57
CA LYS A 144 8.80 -8.84 4.12
C LYS A 144 7.58 -8.45 3.28
N VAL A 145 6.38 -8.67 3.80
CA VAL A 145 5.08 -8.33 3.21
C VAL A 145 4.15 -7.92 4.34
N HIS A 146 3.26 -6.96 4.11
CA HIS A 146 2.36 -6.39 5.12
C HIS A 146 3.11 -5.70 6.28
N GLU A 147 4.12 -4.93 5.91
CA GLU A 147 4.88 -4.11 6.84
C GLU A 147 3.99 -3.07 7.53
N GLN A 148 4.35 -2.72 8.74
CA GLN A 148 3.64 -1.74 9.54
C GLN A 148 4.64 -0.88 10.32
N VAL A 149 4.28 0.39 10.53
CA VAL A 149 4.95 1.23 11.51
C VAL A 149 4.50 0.78 12.89
N VAL A 150 5.46 0.40 13.73
CA VAL A 150 5.24 -0.06 15.10
C VAL A 150 5.69 1.03 16.07
N PRO A 151 4.76 1.73 16.72
CA PRO A 151 5.08 2.70 17.77
C PRO A 151 5.64 2.00 19.01
N GLN A 152 6.59 2.65 19.69
CA GLN A 152 7.08 2.21 20.99
C GLN A 152 6.01 2.37 22.08
N GLN A 153 6.22 1.72 23.20
CA GLN A 153 5.32 1.84 24.36
C GLN A 153 5.20 3.31 24.82
N GLY A 154 3.96 3.77 25.02
CA GLY A 154 3.65 5.13 25.44
C GLY A 154 3.60 6.15 24.30
N VAL A 155 3.64 5.74 23.04
CA VAL A 155 3.33 6.58 21.89
C VAL A 155 1.82 6.64 21.69
N SER A 156 1.25 7.82 21.65
CA SER A 156 -0.18 8.03 21.37
C SER A 156 -0.43 8.18 19.87
N ILE A 157 -1.59 7.68 19.41
CA ILE A 157 -2.00 7.75 18.00
C ILE A 157 -2.96 8.92 17.82
N VAL A 158 -2.62 9.83 16.90
CA VAL A 158 -3.41 11.01 16.55
C VAL A 158 -3.99 10.84 15.16
N GLN A 159 -5.32 10.93 15.03
CA GLN A 159 -5.96 10.92 13.72
C GLN A 159 -5.70 12.26 13.01
N LEU A 160 -5.07 12.23 11.84
CA LEU A 160 -4.90 13.40 10.99
C LEU A 160 -6.07 13.52 10.00
N SER A 161 -6.46 14.76 9.71
CA SER A 161 -7.51 15.06 8.73
C SER A 161 -6.95 15.00 7.31
N GLY A 162 -7.80 14.68 6.33
CA GLY A 162 -7.40 14.46 4.96
C GLY A 162 -7.05 13.00 4.68
N VAL A 163 -6.58 12.74 3.47
CA VAL A 163 -6.33 11.37 2.98
C VAL A 163 -5.02 11.30 2.20
N ILE A 164 -4.47 10.10 2.14
CA ILE A 164 -3.51 9.69 1.12
C ILE A 164 -4.31 8.98 0.02
N LYS A 165 -4.34 9.53 -1.20
CA LYS A 165 -4.94 8.86 -2.36
C LYS A 165 -3.96 7.78 -2.83
N HIS A 166 -4.44 6.55 -2.97
CA HIS A 166 -3.63 5.42 -3.43
C HIS A 166 -4.20 4.87 -4.74
N TYR A 167 -3.45 4.96 -5.80
CA TYR A 167 -3.78 4.42 -7.11
C TYR A 167 -3.57 2.89 -7.14
N ALA A 168 -4.47 2.18 -6.45
CA ALA A 168 -4.35 0.73 -6.21
C ALA A 168 -4.46 -0.10 -7.49
N VAL A 169 -5.23 0.40 -8.47
CA VAL A 169 -5.46 -0.25 -9.78
C VAL A 169 -5.72 0.80 -10.84
N ASP A 170 -4.83 0.88 -11.82
CA ASP A 170 -4.96 1.73 -13.01
C ASP A 170 -5.22 0.92 -14.27
N ASP A 171 -4.89 -0.37 -14.27
CA ASP A 171 -5.07 -1.28 -15.38
C ASP A 171 -5.64 -2.63 -14.92
N LEU A 172 -6.68 -3.10 -15.64
CA LEU A 172 -7.35 -4.36 -15.30
C LEU A 172 -6.47 -5.59 -15.58
N SER A 173 -5.65 -5.55 -16.61
CA SER A 173 -4.79 -6.69 -16.96
C SER A 173 -3.74 -6.91 -15.88
N GLN A 174 -3.07 -5.83 -15.46
CA GLN A 174 -2.11 -5.86 -14.35
C GLN A 174 -2.78 -6.29 -13.03
N PHE A 175 -4.01 -5.83 -12.79
CA PHE A 175 -4.78 -6.25 -11.61
C PHE A 175 -5.05 -7.76 -11.62
N LEU A 176 -5.46 -8.34 -12.75
CA LEU A 176 -5.70 -9.77 -12.89
C LEU A 176 -4.41 -10.59 -12.76
N GLU A 177 -3.29 -10.11 -13.32
CA GLU A 177 -1.98 -10.72 -13.12
C GLU A 177 -1.58 -10.74 -11.64
N LYS A 178 -1.80 -9.63 -10.93
CA LYS A 178 -1.59 -9.52 -9.48
C LYS A 178 -2.44 -10.55 -8.72
N VAL A 179 -3.72 -10.68 -9.04
CA VAL A 179 -4.63 -11.69 -8.44
C VAL A 179 -4.10 -13.11 -8.70
N ASN A 180 -3.69 -13.41 -9.93
CA ASN A 180 -3.14 -14.72 -10.28
C ASN A 180 -1.85 -15.02 -9.51
N ARG A 181 -0.90 -14.07 -9.47
CA ARG A 181 0.38 -14.20 -8.74
C ARG A 181 0.15 -14.45 -7.25
N TYR A 182 -0.69 -13.64 -6.59
CA TYR A 182 -0.98 -13.83 -5.16
C TYR A 182 -1.70 -15.15 -4.88
N SER A 183 -2.59 -15.61 -5.77
CA SER A 183 -3.23 -16.92 -5.64
C SER A 183 -2.22 -18.07 -5.67
N SER A 184 -1.16 -17.97 -6.50
CA SER A 184 -0.08 -18.94 -6.57
C SER A 184 0.77 -18.96 -5.31
N ILE A 185 1.24 -17.77 -4.85
CA ILE A 185 2.01 -17.64 -3.61
C ILE A 185 1.24 -18.25 -2.42
N ARG A 186 -0.06 -17.97 -2.32
CA ARG A 186 -0.90 -18.52 -1.26
C ARG A 186 -1.09 -20.04 -1.38
N ALA A 187 -1.19 -20.58 -2.58
CA ALA A 187 -1.27 -22.03 -2.79
C ALA A 187 0.04 -22.75 -2.39
N GLU A 188 1.18 -22.07 -2.53
CA GLU A 188 2.52 -22.58 -2.18
C GLU A 188 2.85 -22.48 -0.68
N SER A 189 2.26 -21.51 0.03
CA SER A 189 2.51 -21.28 1.45
C SER A 189 1.85 -22.28 2.42
N GLY A 190 1.68 -23.55 2.01
CA GLY A 190 1.13 -24.61 2.87
C GLY A 190 -0.39 -24.60 3.02
N LEU A 191 -1.12 -23.95 2.11
CA LEU A 191 -2.58 -23.92 2.14
C LEU A 191 -3.14 -25.35 2.01
N LYS A 192 -3.99 -25.78 2.98
CA LYS A 192 -4.63 -27.10 2.94
C LYS A 192 -5.55 -27.22 1.74
N ALA A 193 -5.33 -28.25 0.91
CA ALA A 193 -6.23 -28.60 -0.19
C ALA A 193 -7.65 -28.85 0.35
N ARG A 194 -8.65 -28.41 -0.40
CA ARG A 194 -10.07 -28.57 -0.07
C ARG A 194 -10.77 -29.36 -1.18
N HIS A 195 -11.85 -30.04 -0.81
CA HIS A 195 -12.69 -30.72 -1.81
C HIS A 195 -13.28 -29.71 -2.81
N PRO A 196 -13.39 -30.02 -4.13
CA PRO A 196 -13.86 -29.07 -5.15
C PRO A 196 -15.19 -28.39 -4.81
N ILE A 197 -16.16 -29.12 -4.27
CA ILE A 197 -17.46 -28.56 -3.85
C ILE A 197 -17.27 -27.45 -2.80
N LEU A 198 -16.39 -27.66 -1.82
CA LEU A 198 -16.08 -26.64 -0.81
C LEU A 198 -15.35 -25.43 -1.40
N ILE A 199 -14.56 -25.62 -2.47
CA ILE A 199 -13.92 -24.53 -3.19
C ILE A 199 -14.98 -23.65 -3.85
N ILE A 200 -15.94 -24.26 -4.55
CA ILE A 200 -17.06 -23.54 -5.19
C ILE A 200 -17.87 -22.75 -4.15
N LEU A 201 -18.24 -23.38 -3.04
CA LEU A 201 -18.99 -22.70 -1.96
C LEU A 201 -18.22 -21.52 -1.37
N LYS A 202 -16.91 -21.68 -1.14
CA LYS A 202 -16.05 -20.57 -0.65
C LYS A 202 -15.93 -19.44 -1.65
N THR A 203 -15.85 -19.76 -2.93
CA THR A 203 -15.78 -18.78 -4.01
C THR A 203 -17.06 -17.96 -4.09
N PHE A 204 -18.21 -18.63 -4.08
CA PHE A 204 -19.51 -17.97 -4.06
C PHE A 204 -19.69 -17.10 -2.81
N PHE A 205 -19.33 -17.63 -1.64
CA PHE A 205 -19.37 -16.84 -0.40
C PHE A 205 -18.43 -15.63 -0.43
N ALA A 206 -17.25 -15.73 -1.03
CA ALA A 206 -16.34 -14.59 -1.16
C ALA A 206 -16.92 -13.48 -2.04
N PHE A 207 -17.57 -13.85 -3.16
CA PHE A 207 -18.32 -12.89 -3.98
C PHE A 207 -19.45 -12.24 -3.18
N PHE A 208 -20.34 -13.05 -2.60
CA PHE A 208 -21.48 -12.58 -1.81
C PHE A 208 -21.04 -11.64 -0.67
N ARG A 209 -20.00 -12.02 0.06
CA ARG A 209 -19.45 -11.22 1.15
C ARG A 209 -18.96 -9.86 0.65
N THR A 210 -18.26 -9.80 -0.48
CA THR A 210 -17.70 -8.53 -0.98
C THR A 210 -18.78 -7.68 -1.64
N TYR A 211 -19.61 -8.28 -2.49
CA TYR A 211 -20.59 -7.54 -3.27
C TYR A 211 -21.81 -7.10 -2.44
N ILE A 212 -22.33 -8.01 -1.57
CA ILE A 212 -23.52 -7.75 -0.76
C ILE A 212 -23.15 -7.26 0.64
N LEU A 213 -22.45 -8.08 1.45
CA LEU A 213 -22.24 -7.74 2.86
C LEU A 213 -21.31 -6.55 3.06
N LYS A 214 -20.33 -6.36 2.17
CA LYS A 214 -19.45 -5.17 2.17
C LYS A 214 -19.93 -4.08 1.21
N LEU A 215 -21.20 -4.16 0.79
CA LEU A 215 -21.87 -3.16 -0.05
C LEU A 215 -21.14 -2.81 -1.34
N GLY A 216 -20.40 -3.76 -1.93
CA GLY A 216 -19.68 -3.55 -3.19
C GLY A 216 -20.61 -3.11 -4.34
N LEU A 217 -21.88 -3.47 -4.28
CA LEU A 217 -22.90 -3.01 -5.25
C LEU A 217 -22.98 -1.47 -5.31
N LEU A 218 -22.69 -0.75 -4.23
CA LEU A 218 -22.71 0.72 -4.17
C LEU A 218 -21.50 1.38 -4.83
N ASP A 219 -20.41 0.62 -5.08
CA ASP A 219 -19.27 1.07 -5.90
C ASP A 219 -19.52 0.88 -7.40
N GLY A 220 -20.74 0.46 -7.78
CA GLY A 220 -21.16 0.23 -9.16
C GLY A 220 -20.38 -0.91 -9.83
N TRP A 221 -20.08 -0.76 -11.13
CA TRP A 221 -19.37 -1.80 -11.89
C TRP A 221 -17.95 -2.10 -11.33
N ARG A 222 -17.29 -1.12 -10.70
CA ARG A 222 -16.00 -1.30 -10.04
C ARG A 222 -16.10 -2.26 -8.87
N GLY A 223 -17.14 -2.11 -8.05
CA GLY A 223 -17.42 -3.03 -6.94
C GLY A 223 -17.76 -4.44 -7.42
N LEU A 224 -18.41 -4.58 -8.58
CA LEU A 224 -18.63 -5.88 -9.23
C LEU A 224 -17.28 -6.51 -9.62
N VAL A 225 -16.41 -5.78 -10.32
CA VAL A 225 -15.08 -6.27 -10.74
C VAL A 225 -14.24 -6.67 -9.53
N ILE A 226 -14.19 -5.85 -8.49
CA ILE A 226 -13.47 -6.17 -7.23
C ILE A 226 -14.02 -7.46 -6.61
N SER A 227 -15.34 -7.62 -6.57
CA SER A 227 -16.00 -8.77 -5.95
C SER A 227 -15.74 -10.06 -6.73
N VAL A 228 -15.82 -10.02 -8.06
CA VAL A 228 -15.47 -11.14 -8.95
C VAL A 228 -13.99 -11.49 -8.82
N SER A 229 -13.11 -10.50 -8.85
CA SER A 229 -11.65 -10.73 -8.73
C SER A 229 -11.28 -11.33 -7.37
N ASN A 230 -11.92 -10.88 -6.29
CA ASN A 230 -11.73 -11.46 -4.97
C ASN A 230 -12.20 -12.93 -4.91
N ALA A 231 -13.36 -13.24 -5.50
CA ALA A 231 -13.85 -14.60 -5.62
C ALA A 231 -12.91 -15.49 -6.46
N ASN A 232 -12.42 -14.96 -7.60
CA ASN A 232 -11.43 -15.63 -8.45
C ASN A 232 -10.13 -15.91 -7.67
N GLY A 233 -9.63 -14.97 -6.89
CA GLY A 233 -8.46 -15.19 -6.03
C GLY A 233 -8.68 -16.31 -5.01
N VAL A 234 -9.89 -16.41 -4.44
CA VAL A 234 -10.28 -17.52 -3.56
C VAL A 234 -10.35 -18.86 -4.31
N PHE A 235 -10.95 -18.88 -5.49
CA PHE A 235 -11.01 -20.08 -6.33
C PHE A 235 -9.61 -20.58 -6.69
N TRP A 236 -8.80 -19.70 -7.31
CA TRP A 236 -7.49 -20.10 -7.83
C TRP A 236 -6.52 -20.57 -6.74
N LYS A 237 -6.47 -19.92 -5.58
CA LYS A 237 -5.58 -20.39 -4.50
C LYS A 237 -5.91 -21.79 -4.01
N TYR A 238 -7.20 -22.12 -3.88
CA TYR A 238 -7.60 -23.44 -3.39
C TYR A 238 -7.52 -24.52 -4.47
N ILE A 239 -7.88 -24.22 -5.73
CA ILE A 239 -7.80 -25.21 -6.81
C ILE A 239 -6.35 -25.53 -7.17
N LYS A 240 -5.44 -24.53 -7.15
CA LYS A 240 -4.00 -24.76 -7.32
C LYS A 240 -3.44 -25.66 -6.21
N ALA A 241 -3.81 -25.41 -4.94
CA ALA A 241 -3.41 -26.27 -3.82
C ALA A 241 -3.98 -27.69 -3.95
N TYR A 242 -5.21 -27.84 -4.41
CA TYR A 242 -5.84 -29.13 -4.67
C TYR A 242 -5.14 -29.91 -5.79
N ALA A 243 -4.91 -29.27 -6.93
CA ALA A 243 -4.23 -29.87 -8.07
C ALA A 243 -2.81 -30.35 -7.69
N LYS A 244 -2.03 -29.53 -6.98
CA LYS A 244 -0.69 -29.90 -6.49
C LYS A 244 -0.72 -31.15 -5.60
N LYS A 245 -1.73 -31.29 -4.73
CA LYS A 245 -1.89 -32.48 -3.88
C LYS A 245 -2.25 -33.72 -4.72
N LYS A 246 -3.12 -33.56 -5.72
CA LYS A 246 -3.55 -34.70 -6.58
C LYS A 246 -2.40 -35.24 -7.42
N VAL A 247 -1.64 -34.35 -8.07
CA VAL A 247 -0.46 -34.71 -8.89
C VAL A 247 0.64 -35.38 -8.08
N LYS A 248 0.81 -35.00 -6.79
CA LYS A 248 1.80 -35.67 -5.92
C LYS A 248 1.39 -37.08 -5.47
N ASN A 249 0.11 -37.38 -5.51
CA ASN A 249 -0.46 -38.67 -5.06
C ASN A 249 -0.82 -39.61 -6.22
N SER A 250 -0.57 -39.17 -7.48
CA SER A 250 -0.60 -39.97 -8.72
C SER A 250 0.80 -40.39 -9.10
#